data_5071e082dbe6fee56e74e4861f11b0cf
#
_entry.id   5071e082dbe6fee56e74e4861f11b0cf
#
_cell.length_a   1.000
_cell.length_b   1.000
_cell.length_c   1.000
_cell.angle_alpha   90.00
_cell.angle_beta   90.00
_cell.angle_gamma   90.00
#
_symmetry.space_group_name_H-M   'P 1'
#
loop_
_entity.id
_entity.type
_entity.pdbx_description
1 polymer ?
#
loop_
_entity_poly.entity_id
_entity_poly.type
_entity_poly.pdbx_seq_one_letter_code
_entity_poly.pdbx_strand_id
1 'polypeptide(L)'
;MGGRARLDRRSVLAAAGGLALAGIGVPVGLAATADRPPAPRGRRPISMAMHLHASFSEGIASYAAHLDQARRNAVDVLWWTDHDFRVAAHDHRRVVHFDGPQELEGGLAWTWTAATEGRLTGSAAEFVAAPDAADGPGRALRLSAAGTGTHWYAGKAWNWTHTGNISDTTLHLDVRPEAAGPDATLTVEIALSHHPAGPGRPAGQLVLRYRLGATDAVRHTADGRHGTVDLPAPIGAWRRHTLDLLADARRLWPDLVAGDNSLRGLRLGVTVAGGARGAYLVDRLVFERARRAGQAGEELRAEVLAGYADAYPGVTHHRAYEVSMVRHLNWFGGDGTLPRFPSPPYRDDDVDATERMVEFLHGHGGVVCWNHPLDVERRESLARLLVARDALGVDLIEIGRAPVADHLWAYDVAARNAIPLTAVGVTDDHNGTDWRTGRDRYVTSVWAASTDREDLVAALRAGQAWFADLAVYRGALDLELGGRSAMGALPTVAEDTVTVRLRATDLPAGSILEVVTGDVDRAGAADPTPAIRTGQVPWRELRQGWHDLPVRVGAGAYVRTQVRDRDGAIVGASNPVWLLREPPPGGVPPARRF
;
A
#
# COMPACT_ATOMS: atom_id res chain seq x y z
N MET A 1 -14.28 -8.68 37.44
CA MET A 1 -12.90 -8.20 37.43
C MET A 1 -12.14 -9.11 36.46
N GLY A 2 -12.01 -8.73 35.22
CA GLY A 2 -11.36 -9.49 34.18
C GLY A 2 -10.51 -8.54 33.35
N GLY A 3 -9.18 -8.58 33.59
CA GLY A 3 -8.22 -7.77 32.88
C GLY A 3 -8.10 -8.22 31.43
N ARG A 4 -8.38 -7.35 30.49
CA ARG A 4 -8.07 -7.51 29.08
C ARG A 4 -6.57 -7.22 28.88
N ALA A 5 -5.80 -8.24 28.55
CA ALA A 5 -4.42 -8.09 28.10
C ALA A 5 -4.41 -7.39 26.75
N ARG A 6 -3.89 -6.16 26.70
CA ARG A 6 -3.53 -5.47 25.47
C ARG A 6 -2.25 -6.12 24.92
N LEU A 7 -2.34 -6.72 23.73
CA LEU A 7 -1.17 -7.13 22.97
C LEU A 7 -0.44 -5.89 22.44
N ASP A 8 0.77 -5.71 22.93
CA ASP A 8 1.68 -4.63 22.54
C ASP A 8 2.32 -4.93 21.18
N ARG A 9 1.96 -4.14 20.17
CA ARG A 9 2.52 -4.19 18.80
C ARG A 9 3.88 -3.50 18.69
N ARG A 10 4.76 -3.67 19.66
CA ARG A 10 6.10 -3.11 19.65
C ARG A 10 7.16 -4.18 19.39
N SER A 11 7.32 -4.63 18.17
CA SER A 11 8.53 -5.39 17.80
C SER A 11 8.65 -5.64 16.30
N VAL A 12 8.65 -4.64 15.45
CA VAL A 12 9.24 -4.76 14.11
C VAL A 12 9.76 -3.40 13.65
N LEU A 13 10.89 -2.98 14.18
CA LEU A 13 11.74 -1.97 13.56
C LEU A 13 13.10 -1.95 14.27
N ALA A 14 13.94 -2.93 14.00
CA ALA A 14 15.38 -2.80 14.21
C ALA A 14 16.10 -3.82 13.32
N ALA A 15 17.04 -3.31 12.55
CA ALA A 15 18.07 -3.98 11.77
C ALA A 15 17.93 -3.86 10.25
N ALA A 16 18.45 -2.76 9.73
CA ALA A 16 19.03 -2.72 8.40
C ALA A 16 20.43 -2.10 8.51
N GLY A 17 21.40 -2.92 8.91
CA GLY A 17 22.82 -2.64 8.75
C GLY A 17 23.24 -3.13 7.36
N GLY A 18 23.92 -2.25 6.58
CA GLY A 18 24.31 -2.52 5.21
C GLY A 18 25.39 -3.59 5.07
N LEU A 19 25.29 -4.33 3.99
CA LEU A 19 26.40 -5.04 3.34
C LEU A 19 26.24 -4.87 1.82
N ALA A 20 27.15 -4.12 1.24
CA ALA A 20 27.30 -4.03 -0.20
C ALA A 20 27.97 -5.29 -0.71
N LEU A 21 27.30 -6.06 -1.57
CA LEU A 21 27.90 -7.12 -2.36
C LEU A 21 27.76 -6.77 -3.85
N ALA A 22 28.91 -6.70 -4.50
CA ALA A 22 29.04 -6.48 -5.93
C ALA A 22 28.40 -7.65 -6.69
N GLY A 23 27.40 -7.36 -7.51
CA GLY A 23 26.72 -8.33 -8.36
C GLY A 23 27.51 -8.65 -9.62
N ILE A 24 27.92 -9.90 -9.77
CA ILE A 24 28.37 -10.47 -11.04
C ILE A 24 27.11 -10.81 -11.85
N GLY A 25 26.91 -10.13 -12.95
CA GLY A 25 25.80 -10.41 -13.86
C GLY A 25 25.99 -11.77 -14.57
N VAL A 26 25.04 -12.68 -14.31
CA VAL A 26 24.87 -13.91 -15.08
C VAL A 26 23.88 -13.61 -16.21
N PRO A 27 24.21 -13.84 -17.49
CA PRO A 27 23.25 -13.65 -18.57
C PRO A 27 22.14 -14.70 -18.46
N VAL A 28 20.90 -14.23 -18.30
CA VAL A 28 19.69 -15.08 -18.40
C VAL A 28 19.55 -15.47 -19.86
N GLY A 29 19.93 -16.72 -20.18
CA GLY A 29 19.68 -17.30 -21.48
C GLY A 29 18.19 -17.32 -21.80
N LEU A 30 17.83 -16.78 -22.97
CA LEU A 30 16.51 -16.90 -23.57
C LEU A 30 16.14 -18.39 -23.69
N ALA A 31 15.28 -18.86 -22.80
CA ALA A 31 14.65 -20.17 -22.96
C ALA A 31 13.80 -20.14 -24.23
N ALA A 32 13.98 -21.14 -25.08
CA ALA A 32 13.25 -21.34 -26.31
C ALA A 32 11.74 -21.18 -26.06
N THR A 33 11.09 -20.44 -26.92
CA THR A 33 9.63 -20.26 -26.95
C THR A 33 8.99 -21.63 -27.23
N ALA A 34 8.66 -22.37 -26.17
CA ALA A 34 7.68 -23.45 -26.30
C ALA A 34 6.37 -22.81 -26.78
N ASP A 35 5.70 -23.44 -27.75
CA ASP A 35 4.43 -22.98 -28.30
C ASP A 35 3.47 -22.65 -27.13
N ARG A 36 3.24 -21.37 -26.90
CA ARG A 36 2.27 -20.93 -25.90
C ARG A 36 0.88 -21.39 -26.34
N PRO A 37 0.12 -22.05 -25.47
CA PRO A 37 -1.25 -22.38 -25.81
C PRO A 37 -1.99 -21.09 -26.18
N PRO A 38 -2.84 -21.10 -27.23
CA PRO A 38 -3.53 -19.90 -27.66
C PRO A 38 -4.36 -19.31 -26.52
N ALA A 39 -4.22 -18.02 -26.30
CA ALA A 39 -5.02 -17.27 -25.33
C ALA A 39 -6.52 -17.41 -25.65
N PRO A 40 -7.43 -17.27 -24.67
CA PRO A 40 -8.85 -17.12 -24.95
C PRO A 40 -9.05 -16.03 -26.01
N ARG A 41 -9.86 -16.30 -27.02
CA ARG A 41 -9.99 -15.42 -28.22
C ARG A 41 -10.15 -13.96 -27.81
N GLY A 42 -9.21 -13.11 -28.24
CA GLY A 42 -9.22 -11.66 -28.01
C GLY A 42 -8.81 -11.23 -26.60
N ARG A 43 -8.28 -12.13 -25.74
CA ARG A 43 -7.80 -11.79 -24.39
C ARG A 43 -6.36 -12.22 -24.20
N ARG A 44 -5.64 -11.53 -23.32
CA ARG A 44 -4.27 -11.84 -22.91
C ARG A 44 -4.14 -11.82 -21.39
N PRO A 45 -3.13 -12.50 -20.83
CA PRO A 45 -2.80 -12.32 -19.42
C PRO A 45 -2.33 -10.89 -19.19
N ILE A 46 -2.87 -10.24 -18.17
CA ILE A 46 -2.48 -8.91 -17.72
C ILE A 46 -2.22 -8.97 -16.23
N SER A 47 -0.99 -8.65 -15.82
CA SER A 47 -0.57 -8.65 -14.43
C SER A 47 -0.84 -7.30 -13.76
N MET A 48 -1.29 -7.33 -12.51
CA MET A 48 -1.67 -6.14 -11.77
C MET A 48 -1.13 -6.15 -10.35
N ALA A 49 -0.54 -5.03 -9.91
CA ALA A 49 -0.34 -4.74 -8.50
C ALA A 49 -1.56 -3.98 -7.98
N MET A 50 -2.33 -4.60 -7.08
CA MET A 50 -3.67 -4.15 -6.73
C MET A 50 -3.78 -3.48 -5.35
N HIS A 51 -2.74 -3.53 -4.51
CA HIS A 51 -2.74 -2.92 -3.19
C HIS A 51 -1.39 -2.24 -2.95
N LEU A 52 -1.38 -0.90 -3.05
CA LEU A 52 -0.18 -0.07 -2.99
C LEU A 52 -0.48 1.25 -2.28
N HIS A 53 0.44 1.66 -1.40
CA HIS A 53 0.37 2.93 -0.69
C HIS A 53 1.54 3.83 -1.08
N ALA A 54 1.23 5.07 -1.49
CA ALA A 54 2.22 6.03 -1.95
C ALA A 54 2.14 7.37 -1.21
N SER A 55 2.55 8.44 -1.86
CA SER A 55 2.75 9.76 -1.24
C SER A 55 1.48 10.49 -0.80
N PHE A 56 0.29 10.02 -1.17
CA PHE A 56 -0.99 10.55 -0.67
C PHE A 56 -1.55 9.76 0.51
N SER A 57 -0.88 8.70 0.92
CA SER A 57 -1.18 7.88 2.07
C SER A 57 0.01 7.81 3.03
N GLU A 58 0.12 6.75 3.84
CA GLU A 58 1.26 6.53 4.74
C GLU A 58 2.42 5.79 4.08
N GLY A 59 2.38 5.53 2.78
CA GLY A 59 3.48 4.91 2.04
C GLY A 59 4.76 5.75 2.11
N ILE A 60 5.89 5.09 2.33
CA ILE A 60 7.21 5.72 2.20
C ILE A 60 7.53 5.94 0.72
N ALA A 61 6.99 5.08 -0.14
CA ALA A 61 7.15 5.16 -1.57
C ALA A 61 6.55 6.42 -2.17
N SER A 62 7.20 6.96 -3.21
CA SER A 62 6.55 7.79 -4.22
C SER A 62 5.80 6.92 -5.24
N TYR A 63 4.88 7.49 -6.02
CA TYR A 63 4.31 6.82 -7.19
C TYR A 63 5.41 6.38 -8.17
N ALA A 64 6.43 7.22 -8.35
CA ALA A 64 7.59 6.89 -9.18
C ALA A 64 8.31 5.62 -8.73
N ALA A 65 8.43 5.39 -7.41
CA ALA A 65 9.07 4.20 -6.88
C ALA A 65 8.31 2.93 -7.24
N HIS A 66 6.99 2.93 -7.10
CA HIS A 66 6.15 1.80 -7.49
C HIS A 66 6.12 1.59 -9.02
N LEU A 67 6.07 2.65 -9.82
CA LEU A 67 6.15 2.57 -11.28
C LEU A 67 7.47 1.96 -11.73
N ASP A 68 8.58 2.32 -11.09
CA ASP A 68 9.90 1.71 -11.35
C ASP A 68 9.92 0.22 -10.98
N GLN A 69 9.27 -0.16 -9.87
CA GLN A 69 9.11 -1.58 -9.50
C GLN A 69 8.24 -2.34 -10.51
N ALA A 70 7.12 -1.77 -10.96
CA ALA A 70 6.28 -2.38 -11.98
C ALA A 70 7.07 -2.63 -13.26
N ARG A 71 7.80 -1.63 -13.75
CA ARG A 71 8.65 -1.74 -14.94
C ARG A 71 9.73 -2.83 -14.77
N ARG A 72 10.43 -2.85 -13.63
CA ARG A 72 11.50 -3.85 -13.34
C ARG A 72 10.96 -5.25 -13.24
N ASN A 73 9.74 -5.40 -12.77
CA ASN A 73 9.10 -6.69 -12.56
C ASN A 73 8.16 -7.09 -13.70
N ALA A 74 8.09 -6.31 -14.80
CA ALA A 74 7.19 -6.52 -15.92
C ALA A 74 5.74 -6.74 -15.46
N VAL A 75 5.27 -5.90 -14.53
CA VAL A 75 3.87 -5.81 -14.13
C VAL A 75 3.18 -4.77 -15.01
N ASP A 76 2.09 -5.17 -15.65
CA ASP A 76 1.42 -4.37 -16.69
C ASP A 76 0.64 -3.19 -16.11
N VAL A 77 0.01 -3.35 -14.93
CA VAL A 77 -0.96 -2.39 -14.37
C VAL A 77 -0.73 -2.18 -12.89
N LEU A 78 -0.89 -0.92 -12.43
CA LEU A 78 -0.96 -0.56 -11.02
C LEU A 78 -2.34 0.03 -10.68
N TRP A 79 -2.85 -0.35 -9.52
CA TRP A 79 -4.00 0.29 -8.91
C TRP A 79 -3.55 1.04 -7.65
N TRP A 80 -3.74 2.36 -7.66
CA TRP A 80 -3.35 3.22 -6.55
C TRP A 80 -4.42 3.19 -5.47
N THR A 81 -4.14 2.51 -4.37
CA THR A 81 -5.08 2.28 -3.27
C THR A 81 -4.72 3.07 -2.01
N ASP A 82 -4.22 4.28 -2.17
CA ASP A 82 -4.03 5.17 -1.03
C ASP A 82 -5.30 5.26 -0.18
N HIS A 83 -5.17 5.34 1.14
CA HIS A 83 -6.30 5.46 2.06
C HIS A 83 -7.16 6.68 1.72
N ASP A 84 -8.45 6.46 1.53
CA ASP A 84 -9.43 7.46 1.16
C ASP A 84 -9.48 8.65 2.13
N PHE A 85 -9.48 8.42 3.45
CA PHE A 85 -9.48 9.49 4.45
C PHE A 85 -8.18 10.33 4.42
N ARG A 86 -7.07 9.73 3.97
CA ARG A 86 -5.81 10.44 3.79
C ARG A 86 -5.83 11.31 2.54
N VAL A 87 -6.35 10.78 1.44
CA VAL A 87 -6.58 11.53 0.21
C VAL A 87 -7.55 12.68 0.47
N ALA A 88 -8.65 12.43 1.17
CA ALA A 88 -9.62 13.46 1.55
C ALA A 88 -9.06 14.50 2.53
N ALA A 89 -7.88 14.26 3.11
CA ALA A 89 -7.21 15.15 4.05
C ALA A 89 -8.06 15.53 5.27
N HIS A 90 -8.76 14.55 5.82
CA HIS A 90 -9.36 14.71 7.14
C HIS A 90 -8.27 15.10 8.14
N ASP A 91 -8.62 15.93 9.13
CA ASP A 91 -7.64 16.49 10.06
C ASP A 91 -6.50 17.27 9.37
N HIS A 92 -6.85 18.08 8.41
CA HIS A 92 -5.89 18.80 7.56
C HIS A 92 -5.09 19.91 8.26
N ARG A 93 -5.38 20.21 9.52
CA ARG A 93 -4.59 21.13 10.35
C ARG A 93 -4.17 20.48 11.65
N ARG A 94 -2.89 20.63 12.00
CA ARG A 94 -2.31 20.17 13.26
C ARG A 94 -1.38 21.25 13.82
N VAL A 95 -1.41 21.41 15.13
CA VAL A 95 -0.53 22.34 15.84
C VAL A 95 0.17 21.59 16.96
N VAL A 96 1.49 21.78 17.05
CA VAL A 96 2.29 21.37 18.20
C VAL A 96 2.61 22.64 18.99
N HIS A 97 2.11 22.71 20.21
CA HIS A 97 2.48 23.72 21.18
C HIS A 97 3.62 23.17 22.03
N PHE A 98 4.69 23.94 22.18
CA PHE A 98 5.85 23.54 22.99
C PHE A 98 5.73 24.03 24.45
N ASP A 99 4.54 23.92 25.04
CA ASP A 99 4.28 24.26 26.44
C ASP A 99 4.69 23.16 27.42
N GLY A 100 4.82 21.94 26.92
CA GLY A 100 5.20 20.75 27.68
C GLY A 100 5.63 19.59 26.78
N PRO A 101 6.00 18.44 27.36
CA PRO A 101 6.57 17.33 26.60
C PRO A 101 5.57 16.56 25.72
N GLN A 102 4.27 16.84 25.80
CA GLN A 102 3.23 16.00 25.22
C GLN A 102 1.98 16.78 24.81
N GLU A 103 2.09 17.80 23.98
CA GLU A 103 0.86 18.47 23.60
C GLU A 103 0.69 18.59 22.09
N LEU A 104 -0.44 18.05 21.62
CA LEU A 104 -1.01 18.30 20.32
C LEU A 104 -2.43 18.80 20.48
N GLU A 105 -2.76 19.84 19.76
CA GLU A 105 -4.13 20.25 19.57
C GLU A 105 -4.93 19.06 18.99
N GLY A 106 -6.04 18.67 19.64
CA GLY A 106 -6.85 17.51 19.24
C GLY A 106 -6.58 16.21 20.00
N GLY A 107 -5.82 16.27 21.11
CA GLY A 107 -5.72 15.16 22.07
C GLY A 107 -4.81 14.00 21.67
N LEU A 108 -3.97 14.15 20.66
CA LEU A 108 -2.97 13.17 20.28
C LEU A 108 -1.67 13.42 21.04
N ALA A 109 -1.24 12.45 21.85
CA ALA A 109 0.01 12.54 22.58
C ALA A 109 1.23 12.39 21.66
N TRP A 110 2.12 13.36 21.65
CA TRP A 110 3.43 13.26 21.01
C TRP A 110 4.50 12.95 22.04
N THR A 111 5.29 11.95 21.76
CA THR A 111 6.49 11.69 22.53
C THR A 111 7.69 12.16 21.72
N TRP A 112 8.35 13.19 22.20
CA TRP A 112 9.58 13.69 21.62
C TRP A 112 10.79 13.07 22.31
N THR A 113 11.85 12.80 21.55
CA THR A 113 13.12 12.28 22.08
C THR A 113 14.30 13.12 21.63
N ALA A 114 15.19 13.38 22.58
CA ALA A 114 16.48 13.99 22.30
C ALA A 114 17.51 12.94 21.86
N ALA A 115 18.37 13.31 20.91
CA ALA A 115 19.51 12.52 20.45
C ALA A 115 20.66 13.46 20.05
N THR A 116 21.89 12.99 20.09
CA THR A 116 23.06 13.77 19.71
C THR A 116 23.86 13.06 18.62
N GLU A 117 24.35 13.83 17.67
CA GLU A 117 25.26 13.40 16.61
C GLU A 117 26.55 14.26 16.65
N GLY A 118 27.70 13.65 16.43
CA GLY A 118 28.99 14.35 16.45
C GLY A 118 29.61 14.48 17.84
N ARG A 119 30.45 15.49 18.02
CA ARG A 119 31.21 15.76 19.26
C ARG A 119 30.70 17.02 19.95
N LEU A 120 29.61 16.88 20.69
CA LEU A 120 29.08 18.00 21.50
C LEU A 120 29.75 18.05 22.86
N THR A 121 30.04 19.27 23.34
CA THR A 121 30.53 19.52 24.69
C THR A 121 29.41 19.90 25.65
N GLY A 122 28.21 20.19 25.12
CA GLY A 122 26.98 20.42 25.87
C GLY A 122 25.77 20.45 24.95
N SER A 123 24.62 19.99 25.45
CA SER A 123 23.34 20.00 24.75
C SER A 123 22.19 19.98 25.76
N ALA A 124 21.10 20.68 25.48
CA ALA A 124 19.89 20.63 26.28
C ALA A 124 18.64 20.83 25.42
N ALA A 125 17.56 20.16 25.82
CA ALA A 125 16.21 20.37 25.33
C ALA A 125 15.32 20.59 26.56
N GLU A 126 14.83 21.80 26.74
CA GLU A 126 14.17 22.24 27.97
C GLU A 126 12.92 23.07 27.64
N PHE A 127 11.84 22.88 28.39
CA PHE A 127 10.69 23.79 28.33
C PHE A 127 10.90 24.94 29.31
N VAL A 128 11.04 26.13 28.78
CA VAL A 128 11.36 27.35 29.57
C VAL A 128 10.20 28.34 29.52
N ALA A 129 10.10 29.21 30.53
CA ALA A 129 9.12 30.30 30.52
C ALA A 129 9.38 31.24 29.34
N ALA A 130 8.34 31.53 28.58
CA ALA A 130 8.37 32.44 27.44
C ALA A 130 7.16 33.40 27.52
N PRO A 131 7.26 34.47 28.31
CA PRO A 131 6.16 35.43 28.53
C PRO A 131 5.79 36.20 27.26
N ASP A 132 6.67 36.23 26.28
CA ASP A 132 6.55 36.86 24.98
C ASP A 132 6.45 35.82 23.83
N ALA A 133 6.03 34.60 24.14
CA ALA A 133 5.86 33.55 23.14
C ALA A 133 4.88 33.97 22.04
N ALA A 134 5.02 33.36 20.85
CA ALA A 134 4.30 33.78 19.65
C ALA A 134 2.79 33.50 19.71
N ASP A 135 2.33 32.54 20.54
CA ASP A 135 0.91 32.21 20.77
C ASP A 135 0.34 32.79 22.08
N GLY A 136 1.14 33.58 22.80
CA GLY A 136 0.82 34.23 24.07
C GLY A 136 1.74 33.79 25.20
N PRO A 137 1.59 34.40 26.39
CA PRO A 137 2.43 34.06 27.53
C PRO A 137 2.30 32.58 27.91
N GLY A 138 3.43 31.86 27.93
CA GLY A 138 3.44 30.43 28.19
C GLY A 138 4.86 29.89 28.36
N ARG A 139 5.13 28.77 27.75
CA ARG A 139 6.43 28.12 27.68
C ARG A 139 6.84 27.93 26.23
N ALA A 140 8.11 27.71 26.00
CA ALA A 140 8.66 27.34 24.69
C ALA A 140 9.75 26.30 24.86
N LEU A 141 9.99 25.49 23.83
CA LEU A 141 11.08 24.55 23.77
C LEU A 141 12.40 25.31 23.52
N ARG A 142 13.31 25.25 24.46
CA ARG A 142 14.68 25.71 24.28
C ARG A 142 15.57 24.55 23.84
N LEU A 143 16.09 24.63 22.62
CA LEU A 143 17.10 23.72 22.12
C LEU A 143 18.47 24.40 22.12
N SER A 144 19.49 23.72 22.64
CA SER A 144 20.86 24.25 22.64
C SER A 144 21.89 23.17 22.37
N ALA A 145 23.01 23.58 21.78
CA ALA A 145 24.18 22.75 21.54
C ALA A 145 25.46 23.56 21.64
N ALA A 146 26.56 22.91 22.00
CA ALA A 146 27.91 23.46 21.97
C ALA A 146 28.88 22.38 21.47
N GLY A 147 29.91 22.78 20.71
CA GLY A 147 30.93 21.88 20.20
C GLY A 147 30.89 21.73 18.68
N THR A 148 30.88 20.50 18.17
CA THR A 148 30.76 20.18 16.74
C THR A 148 29.83 18.99 16.55
N GLY A 149 28.66 19.24 15.97
CA GLY A 149 27.63 18.22 15.79
C GLY A 149 26.21 18.77 15.83
N THR A 150 25.25 17.93 16.05
CA THR A 150 23.83 18.30 16.13
C THR A 150 23.17 17.69 17.37
N HIS A 151 22.43 18.50 18.10
CA HIS A 151 21.49 18.03 19.11
C HIS A 151 20.10 18.00 18.51
N TRP A 152 19.57 16.80 18.30
CA TRP A 152 18.28 16.54 17.70
C TRP A 152 17.15 16.39 18.73
N TYR A 153 15.98 16.86 18.36
CA TYR A 153 14.72 16.63 19.07
C TYR A 153 13.66 16.18 18.06
N ALA A 154 13.23 14.94 18.17
CA ALA A 154 12.40 14.27 17.18
C ALA A 154 11.10 13.73 17.75
N GLY A 155 10.01 13.90 17.03
CA GLY A 155 8.71 13.35 17.37
C GLY A 155 8.62 11.85 17.05
N LYS A 156 8.26 11.03 18.05
CA LYS A 156 8.14 9.57 17.89
C LYS A 156 6.85 9.10 17.22
N ALA A 157 5.76 9.85 17.32
CA ALA A 157 4.45 9.43 16.81
C ALA A 157 4.16 10.00 15.42
N TRP A 158 5.20 10.34 14.67
CA TRP A 158 5.09 11.10 13.45
C TRP A 158 4.33 10.38 12.32
N ASN A 159 4.55 9.10 12.12
CA ASN A 159 4.22 8.40 10.88
C ASN A 159 2.73 8.07 10.67
N TRP A 160 1.87 8.09 11.69
CA TRP A 160 0.48 7.64 11.54
C TRP A 160 -0.53 8.76 11.30
N THR A 161 -0.43 9.83 12.06
CA THR A 161 -1.47 10.88 12.14
C THR A 161 -1.08 12.16 11.42
N HIS A 162 0.18 12.34 11.08
CA HIS A 162 0.73 13.63 10.63
C HIS A 162 1.33 13.60 9.22
N THR A 163 1.45 12.41 8.61
CA THR A 163 1.87 12.30 7.22
C THR A 163 0.87 12.99 6.32
N GLY A 164 1.37 13.78 5.41
CA GLY A 164 0.58 14.48 4.41
C GLY A 164 1.40 14.71 3.17
N ASN A 165 0.75 14.75 2.03
CA ASN A 165 1.40 15.09 0.79
C ASN A 165 1.86 16.55 0.83
N ILE A 166 3.05 16.86 0.31
CA ILE A 166 3.61 18.21 0.32
C ILE A 166 2.99 19.17 -0.71
N SER A 167 2.16 18.66 -1.64
CA SER A 167 1.52 19.50 -2.66
C SER A 167 0.60 20.55 -2.07
N ASP A 168 0.08 20.31 -0.87
CA ASP A 168 -0.81 21.24 -0.17
C ASP A 168 -0.44 21.46 1.30
N THR A 169 0.67 20.86 1.76
CA THR A 169 1.10 21.00 3.15
C THR A 169 2.08 22.16 3.29
N THR A 170 1.71 23.14 4.11
CA THR A 170 2.57 24.25 4.55
C THR A 170 2.95 24.05 6.01
N LEU A 171 4.21 24.26 6.34
CA LEU A 171 4.69 24.28 7.72
C LEU A 171 4.93 25.72 8.17
N HIS A 172 4.47 26.02 9.38
CA HIS A 172 4.83 27.27 10.04
C HIS A 172 5.55 26.95 11.35
N LEU A 173 6.65 27.63 11.59
CA LEU A 173 7.47 27.44 12.78
C LEU A 173 7.77 28.80 13.41
N ASP A 174 7.41 28.98 14.66
CA ASP A 174 7.71 30.19 15.41
C ASP A 174 9.04 29.99 16.18
N VAL A 175 10.05 30.81 15.85
CA VAL A 175 11.42 30.67 16.35
C VAL A 175 11.96 32.00 16.85
N ARG A 176 12.71 31.96 17.98
CA ARG A 176 13.54 33.04 18.47
C ARG A 176 14.96 32.53 18.76
N PRO A 177 15.96 32.90 17.97
CA PRO A 177 17.34 32.60 18.29
C PRO A 177 17.80 33.40 19.53
N GLU A 178 18.38 32.74 20.53
CA GLU A 178 19.03 33.33 21.67
C GLU A 178 20.55 33.48 21.45
N ALA A 179 21.14 32.45 20.82
CA ALA A 179 22.53 32.45 20.39
C ALA A 179 22.62 31.77 19.02
N ALA A 180 23.02 32.49 18.02
CA ALA A 180 23.19 32.03 16.65
C ALA A 180 24.44 32.68 16.03
N GLY A 181 24.98 32.03 14.99
CA GLY A 181 26.14 32.52 14.26
C GLY A 181 26.30 31.74 12.97
N PRO A 182 27.35 32.01 12.17
CA PRO A 182 27.57 31.27 10.92
C PRO A 182 27.77 29.76 11.15
N ASP A 183 28.29 29.37 12.30
CA ASP A 183 28.57 28.01 12.72
C ASP A 183 27.53 27.44 13.73
N ALA A 184 26.38 28.10 13.88
CA ALA A 184 25.33 27.70 14.80
C ALA A 184 23.95 27.97 14.19
N THR A 185 23.23 26.91 13.79
CA THR A 185 21.92 27.01 13.12
C THR A 185 20.88 26.12 13.80
N LEU A 186 19.61 26.56 13.81
CA LEU A 186 18.49 25.66 14.02
C LEU A 186 18.21 24.93 12.71
N THR A 187 18.19 23.62 12.75
CA THR A 187 17.90 22.77 11.60
C THR A 187 16.51 22.13 11.77
N VAL A 188 15.65 22.31 10.78
CA VAL A 188 14.42 21.54 10.62
C VAL A 188 14.68 20.54 9.53
N GLU A 189 14.73 19.26 9.86
CA GLU A 189 14.93 18.19 8.89
C GLU A 189 13.62 17.43 8.67
N ILE A 190 13.27 17.28 7.40
CA ILE A 190 12.05 16.62 6.95
C ILE A 190 12.44 15.45 6.06
N ALA A 191 12.05 14.25 6.46
CA ALA A 191 12.12 13.08 5.62
C ALA A 191 10.91 13.08 4.67
N LEU A 192 11.17 12.95 3.37
CA LEU A 192 10.17 12.91 2.30
C LEU A 192 9.99 11.46 1.80
N SER A 193 9.36 11.28 0.65
CA SER A 193 9.16 9.96 0.04
C SER A 193 10.45 9.35 -0.51
N HIS A 194 10.42 8.02 -0.67
CA HIS A 194 11.43 7.26 -1.40
C HIS A 194 11.22 7.42 -2.90
N HIS A 195 12.28 7.76 -3.64
CA HIS A 195 12.27 7.86 -5.10
C HIS A 195 13.27 6.89 -5.74
N PRO A 196 13.04 6.46 -7.00
CA PRO A 196 14.04 5.74 -7.75
C PRO A 196 15.26 6.63 -8.03
N ALA A 197 16.36 6.02 -8.50
CA ALA A 197 17.55 6.77 -8.92
C ALA A 197 17.22 7.73 -10.06
N GLY A 198 17.82 8.90 -10.05
CA GLY A 198 17.73 9.93 -11.07
C GLY A 198 19.10 10.55 -11.39
N PRO A 199 19.17 11.55 -12.25
CA PRO A 199 20.41 12.24 -12.59
C PRO A 199 21.12 12.78 -11.35
N GLY A 200 22.32 12.29 -11.05
CA GLY A 200 23.10 12.69 -9.89
C GLY A 200 22.50 12.31 -8.53
N ARG A 201 21.43 11.52 -8.50
CA ARG A 201 20.69 11.18 -7.27
C ARG A 201 20.50 9.66 -7.16
N PRO A 202 21.06 8.99 -6.14
CA PRO A 202 20.81 7.58 -5.88
C PRO A 202 19.35 7.35 -5.45
N ALA A 203 18.86 6.11 -5.66
CA ALA A 203 17.55 5.71 -5.13
C ALA A 203 17.51 5.84 -3.61
N GLY A 204 16.38 6.24 -3.07
CA GLY A 204 16.18 6.33 -1.63
C GLY A 204 15.27 7.48 -1.21
N GLN A 205 15.08 7.60 0.08
CA GLN A 205 14.27 8.63 0.69
C GLN A 205 14.96 10.00 0.54
N LEU A 206 14.20 11.03 0.12
CA LEU A 206 14.68 12.39 0.07
C LEU A 206 14.66 13.02 1.46
N VAL A 207 15.58 13.95 1.71
CA VAL A 207 15.69 14.68 2.96
C VAL A 207 15.77 16.18 2.66
N LEU A 208 14.81 16.94 3.13
CA LEU A 208 14.76 18.39 3.02
C LEU A 208 15.14 19.02 4.37
N ARG A 209 16.14 19.90 4.35
CA ARG A 209 16.64 20.61 5.53
C ARG A 209 16.45 22.10 5.39
N TYR A 210 15.84 22.71 6.39
CA TYR A 210 15.83 24.16 6.57
C TYR A 210 16.83 24.50 7.68
N ARG A 211 17.80 25.37 7.36
CA ARG A 211 18.76 25.86 8.33
C ARG A 211 18.47 27.33 8.63
N LEU A 212 17.99 27.59 9.84
CA LEU A 212 17.65 28.92 10.32
C LEU A 212 18.83 29.48 11.12
N GLY A 213 19.42 30.59 10.65
CA GLY A 213 20.62 31.13 11.29
C GLY A 213 21.03 32.51 10.76
N ALA A 214 22.28 32.89 11.00
CA ALA A 214 22.85 34.12 10.54
C ALA A 214 23.20 34.04 9.04
N THR A 215 22.23 34.22 8.19
CA THR A 215 22.37 34.36 6.74
C THR A 215 21.57 35.56 6.27
N ASP A 216 22.06 36.25 5.25
CA ASP A 216 21.39 37.46 4.72
C ASP A 216 20.41 37.14 3.59
N ALA A 217 20.45 35.93 3.06
CA ALA A 217 19.64 35.55 1.91
C ALA A 217 19.21 34.08 1.97
N VAL A 218 18.06 33.79 1.35
CA VAL A 218 17.60 32.44 1.13
C VAL A 218 18.46 31.76 0.07
N ARG A 219 19.01 30.59 0.37
CA ARG A 219 19.83 29.79 -0.55
C ARG A 219 19.32 28.36 -0.62
N HIS A 220 19.34 27.80 -1.83
CA HIS A 220 18.96 26.42 -2.09
C HIS A 220 20.16 25.63 -2.60
N THR A 221 20.48 24.51 -1.98
CA THR A 221 21.54 23.59 -2.42
C THR A 221 21.05 22.16 -2.34
N ALA A 222 21.36 21.37 -3.36
CA ALA A 222 21.05 19.95 -3.37
C ALA A 222 22.33 19.13 -3.53
N ASP A 223 22.44 18.04 -2.77
CA ASP A 223 23.48 17.02 -2.89
C ASP A 223 22.82 15.64 -2.90
N GLY A 224 22.62 15.12 -4.10
CA GLY A 224 21.91 13.87 -4.32
C GLY A 224 20.49 13.89 -3.70
N ARG A 225 20.28 13.11 -2.63
CA ARG A 225 18.99 13.01 -1.93
C ARG A 225 18.79 14.07 -0.85
N HIS A 226 19.79 14.89 -0.55
CA HIS A 226 19.73 15.91 0.49
C HIS A 226 19.56 17.28 -0.14
N GLY A 227 18.47 17.95 0.19
CA GLY A 227 18.20 19.34 -0.17
C GLY A 227 18.32 20.24 1.07
N THR A 228 18.92 21.41 0.93
CA THR A 228 19.08 22.37 2.01
C THR A 228 18.58 23.74 1.57
N VAL A 229 17.81 24.38 2.44
CA VAL A 229 17.34 25.76 2.31
C VAL A 229 17.85 26.56 3.52
N ASP A 230 18.69 27.53 3.28
CA ASP A 230 19.15 28.47 4.32
C ASP A 230 18.16 29.63 4.46
N LEU A 231 17.72 29.90 5.68
CA LEU A 231 16.75 30.94 5.99
C LEU A 231 17.32 31.92 7.04
N PRO A 232 17.12 33.24 6.87
CA PRO A 232 17.54 34.22 7.85
C PRO A 232 16.69 34.16 9.13
N ALA A 233 17.33 34.10 10.29
CA ALA A 233 16.69 34.13 11.61
C ALA A 233 17.44 35.14 12.51
N PRO A 234 16.94 36.38 12.65
CA PRO A 234 17.59 37.42 13.45
C PRO A 234 17.53 37.08 14.94
N ILE A 235 18.63 37.33 15.64
CA ILE A 235 18.77 37.06 17.07
C ILE A 235 17.82 37.95 17.91
N GLY A 236 17.23 37.37 18.94
CA GLY A 236 16.50 38.04 20.00
C GLY A 236 15.03 38.35 19.70
N ALA A 237 14.54 38.10 18.51
CA ALA A 237 13.14 38.35 18.14
C ALA A 237 12.42 37.08 17.68
N TRP A 238 11.19 36.95 18.10
CA TRP A 238 10.28 35.90 17.56
C TRP A 238 9.97 36.18 16.10
N ARG A 239 10.08 35.14 15.29
CA ARG A 239 9.71 35.19 13.89
C ARG A 239 9.01 33.91 13.48
N ARG A 240 7.88 34.05 12.76
CA ARG A 240 7.24 32.96 12.05
C ARG A 240 7.93 32.69 10.73
N HIS A 241 8.41 31.49 10.55
CA HIS A 241 8.91 30.97 9.29
C HIS A 241 7.84 30.12 8.63
N THR A 242 7.54 30.43 7.38
CA THR A 242 6.65 29.63 6.52
C THR A 242 7.53 28.84 5.57
N LEU A 243 7.42 27.51 5.62
CA LEU A 243 8.20 26.57 4.81
C LEU A 243 7.30 26.02 3.70
N ASP A 244 7.55 26.48 2.47
CA ASP A 244 6.84 26.00 1.27
C ASP A 244 7.56 24.77 0.71
N LEU A 245 7.18 23.60 1.24
CA LEU A 245 7.85 22.33 0.93
C LEU A 245 7.80 22.00 -0.56
N LEU A 246 6.69 22.31 -1.24
CA LEU A 246 6.52 22.02 -2.66
C LEU A 246 7.40 22.90 -3.54
N ALA A 247 7.42 24.21 -3.27
CA ALA A 247 8.24 25.15 -4.04
C ALA A 247 9.73 24.84 -3.86
N ASP A 248 10.15 24.52 -2.64
CA ASP A 248 11.54 24.18 -2.33
C ASP A 248 11.94 22.83 -2.95
N ALA A 249 11.08 21.82 -2.89
CA ALA A 249 11.34 20.54 -3.55
C ALA A 249 11.48 20.69 -5.07
N ARG A 250 10.64 21.50 -5.73
CA ARG A 250 10.76 21.83 -7.17
C ARG A 250 12.09 22.45 -7.54
N ARG A 251 12.61 23.31 -6.69
CA ARG A 251 13.92 23.97 -6.92
C ARG A 251 15.08 23.02 -6.72
N LEU A 252 14.99 22.17 -5.69
CA LEU A 252 16.07 21.27 -5.30
C LEU A 252 16.18 20.03 -6.19
N TRP A 253 15.05 19.52 -6.67
CA TRP A 253 14.96 18.31 -7.51
C TRP A 253 14.04 18.52 -8.72
N PRO A 254 14.48 19.32 -9.71
CA PRO A 254 13.65 19.69 -10.85
C PRO A 254 13.33 18.51 -11.81
N ASP A 255 14.01 17.38 -11.65
CA ASP A 255 13.79 16.12 -12.39
C ASP A 255 12.61 15.29 -11.84
N LEU A 256 12.02 15.69 -10.73
CA LEU A 256 10.94 14.96 -10.08
C LEU A 256 9.58 15.65 -10.27
N VAL A 257 8.52 14.86 -10.21
CA VAL A 257 7.18 15.37 -9.92
C VAL A 257 7.17 15.73 -8.43
N ALA A 258 7.48 16.97 -8.09
CA ALA A 258 7.72 17.40 -6.71
C ALA A 258 6.54 17.10 -5.78
N GLY A 259 5.29 17.14 -6.29
CA GLY A 259 4.08 16.80 -5.55
C GLY A 259 3.98 15.32 -5.17
N ASP A 260 4.80 14.45 -5.75
CA ASP A 260 4.90 13.04 -5.39
C ASP A 260 5.80 12.83 -4.16
N ASN A 261 5.54 13.59 -3.12
CA ASN A 261 6.23 13.49 -1.85
C ASN A 261 5.28 13.64 -0.68
N SER A 262 5.41 12.79 0.31
CA SER A 262 4.77 12.94 1.61
C SER A 262 5.79 13.36 2.66
N LEU A 263 5.32 14.09 3.67
CA LEU A 263 6.07 14.40 4.87
C LEU A 263 6.08 13.15 5.75
N ARG A 264 7.25 12.47 5.84
CA ARG A 264 7.40 11.16 6.49
C ARG A 264 7.97 11.21 7.89
N GLY A 265 8.70 12.25 8.18
CA GLY A 265 9.30 12.48 9.49
C GLY A 265 9.76 13.91 9.62
N LEU A 266 9.82 14.39 10.85
CA LEU A 266 10.33 15.72 11.18
C LEU A 266 11.17 15.64 12.43
N ARG A 267 12.32 16.32 12.41
CA ARG A 267 13.13 16.56 13.60
C ARG A 267 13.63 18.01 13.60
N LEU A 268 13.68 18.59 14.79
CA LEU A 268 14.32 19.87 15.05
C LEU A 268 15.69 19.60 15.64
N GLY A 269 16.67 20.42 15.31
CA GLY A 269 18.00 20.23 15.88
C GLY A 269 18.81 21.52 15.89
N VAL A 270 19.69 21.68 16.86
CA VAL A 270 20.72 22.73 16.86
C VAL A 270 22.01 22.11 16.36
N THR A 271 22.45 22.59 15.19
CA THR A 271 23.72 22.19 14.57
C THR A 271 24.78 23.22 14.86
N VAL A 272 25.93 22.78 15.37
CA VAL A 272 27.08 23.62 15.68
C VAL A 272 28.37 23.05 15.07
N ALA A 273 29.27 23.95 14.65
CA ALA A 273 30.55 23.60 14.07
C ALA A 273 31.68 24.40 14.77
N GLY A 274 32.94 23.93 14.66
CA GLY A 274 34.12 24.69 15.10
C GLY A 274 34.16 25.06 16.58
N GLY A 275 33.42 24.35 17.45
CA GLY A 275 33.34 24.70 18.87
C GLY A 275 32.30 25.79 19.21
N ALA A 276 31.49 26.20 18.25
CA ALA A 276 30.44 27.20 18.44
C ALA A 276 29.37 26.76 19.46
N ARG A 277 28.55 27.73 19.86
CA ARG A 277 27.36 27.53 20.69
C ARG A 277 26.14 28.07 19.97
N GLY A 278 25.04 27.32 20.00
CA GLY A 278 23.74 27.71 19.49
C GLY A 278 22.64 27.48 20.51
N ALA A 279 21.66 28.38 20.58
CA ALA A 279 20.47 28.24 21.40
C ALA A 279 19.27 28.89 20.68
N TYR A 280 18.17 28.21 20.65
CA TYR A 280 16.95 28.62 19.95
C TYR A 280 15.74 28.28 20.80
N LEU A 281 14.79 29.20 20.86
CA LEU A 281 13.43 28.92 21.35
C LEU A 281 12.53 28.56 20.16
N VAL A 282 11.77 27.54 20.34
CA VAL A 282 10.71 27.09 19.40
C VAL A 282 9.41 27.06 20.19
N ASP A 283 8.41 27.77 19.69
CA ASP A 283 7.13 27.88 20.39
C ASP A 283 6.07 26.99 19.74
N ARG A 284 5.86 27.15 18.45
CA ARG A 284 4.76 26.51 17.77
C ARG A 284 5.19 25.96 16.41
N LEU A 285 4.73 24.72 16.12
CA LEU A 285 4.85 24.09 14.80
C LEU A 285 3.46 23.79 14.28
N VAL A 286 3.09 24.37 13.13
CA VAL A 286 1.79 24.22 12.51
C VAL A 286 1.94 23.48 11.18
N PHE A 287 1.14 22.42 10.99
CA PHE A 287 0.93 21.74 9.72
C PHE A 287 -0.42 22.16 9.19
N GLU A 288 -0.45 22.75 8.02
CA GLU A 288 -1.68 23.24 7.40
C GLU A 288 -1.80 22.76 5.96
N ARG A 289 -2.97 22.25 5.60
CA ARG A 289 -3.30 21.80 4.26
C ARG A 289 -4.48 22.62 3.74
N ALA A 290 -4.19 23.85 3.32
CA ALA A 290 -5.22 24.84 3.00
C ALA A 290 -6.06 24.50 1.75
N ARG A 291 -5.49 23.76 0.80
CA ARG A 291 -6.14 23.50 -0.50
C ARG A 291 -6.83 22.15 -0.58
N ARG A 292 -6.46 21.18 0.26
CA ARG A 292 -6.95 19.81 0.19
C ARG A 292 -7.96 19.53 1.27
N ALA A 293 -9.22 19.27 0.85
CA ALA A 293 -10.27 18.77 1.71
C ALA A 293 -11.29 18.02 0.86
N GLY A 294 -11.70 16.82 1.29
CA GLY A 294 -12.68 16.00 0.57
C GLY A 294 -12.27 15.72 -0.88
N GLN A 295 -13.16 15.97 -1.82
CA GLN A 295 -12.95 15.70 -3.25
C GLN A 295 -11.75 16.45 -3.86
N ALA A 296 -11.44 17.66 -3.37
CA ALA A 296 -10.29 18.42 -3.85
C ALA A 296 -8.94 17.73 -3.60
N GLY A 297 -8.87 16.85 -2.60
CA GLY A 297 -7.68 16.02 -2.36
C GLY A 297 -7.47 14.99 -3.48
N GLU A 298 -8.52 14.40 -4.01
CA GLU A 298 -8.46 13.49 -5.13
C GLU A 298 -8.07 14.19 -6.44
N GLU A 299 -8.58 15.39 -6.68
CA GLU A 299 -8.19 16.21 -7.82
C GLU A 299 -6.69 16.51 -7.79
N LEU A 300 -6.15 16.87 -6.63
CA LEU A 300 -4.73 17.11 -6.45
C LEU A 300 -3.89 15.83 -6.65
N ARG A 301 -4.37 14.67 -6.19
CA ARG A 301 -3.74 13.37 -6.46
C ARG A 301 -3.70 13.07 -7.96
N ALA A 302 -4.81 13.34 -8.64
CA ALA A 302 -4.91 13.15 -10.08
C ALA A 302 -3.91 14.03 -10.84
N GLU A 303 -3.72 15.30 -10.43
CA GLU A 303 -2.71 16.19 -11.02
C GLU A 303 -1.29 15.64 -10.87
N VAL A 304 -0.95 15.10 -9.69
CA VAL A 304 0.37 14.50 -9.46
C VAL A 304 0.57 13.25 -10.32
N LEU A 305 -0.44 12.37 -10.40
CA LEU A 305 -0.39 11.16 -11.22
C LEU A 305 -0.28 11.49 -12.73
N ALA A 306 -0.91 12.56 -13.19
CA ALA A 306 -0.81 13.01 -14.58
C ALA A 306 0.64 13.35 -14.98
N GLY A 307 1.49 13.73 -14.02
CA GLY A 307 2.91 13.96 -14.25
C GLY A 307 3.70 12.70 -14.68
N TYR A 308 3.10 11.52 -14.57
CA TYR A 308 3.72 10.24 -14.97
C TYR A 308 3.11 9.59 -16.20
N ALA A 309 2.13 10.24 -16.88
CA ALA A 309 1.38 9.65 -17.99
C ALA A 309 2.28 9.06 -19.09
N ASP A 310 3.41 9.72 -19.39
CA ASP A 310 4.35 9.32 -20.44
C ASP A 310 5.71 8.82 -19.88
N ALA A 311 5.90 8.83 -18.57
CA ALA A 311 7.20 8.59 -17.96
C ALA A 311 7.58 7.09 -17.91
N TYR A 312 6.59 6.19 -17.90
CA TYR A 312 6.78 4.74 -17.77
C TYR A 312 6.03 3.99 -18.88
N PRO A 313 6.50 4.05 -20.14
CA PRO A 313 5.84 3.36 -21.24
C PRO A 313 5.75 1.87 -20.98
N GLY A 314 4.59 1.29 -21.26
CA GLY A 314 4.29 -0.13 -21.01
C GLY A 314 3.76 -0.45 -19.62
N VAL A 315 3.64 0.53 -18.72
CA VAL A 315 2.97 0.39 -17.42
C VAL A 315 1.73 1.30 -17.42
N THR A 316 0.57 0.68 -17.32
CA THR A 316 -0.70 1.42 -17.14
C THR A 316 -0.97 1.60 -15.63
N HIS A 317 -1.60 2.69 -15.23
CA HIS A 317 -1.99 2.87 -13.85
C HIS A 317 -3.36 3.51 -13.70
N HIS A 318 -4.10 3.07 -12.69
CA HIS A 318 -5.46 3.52 -12.41
C HIS A 318 -5.61 3.98 -10.97
N ARG A 319 -6.50 4.93 -10.75
CA ARG A 319 -6.88 5.38 -9.41
C ARG A 319 -7.83 4.37 -8.78
N ALA A 320 -7.58 4.08 -7.53
CA ALA A 320 -8.40 3.27 -6.64
C ALA A 320 -8.27 3.85 -5.22
N TYR A 321 -8.91 3.24 -4.25
CA TYR A 321 -8.83 3.66 -2.86
C TYR A 321 -8.84 2.44 -1.95
N GLU A 322 -8.09 2.52 -0.85
CA GLU A 322 -8.39 1.69 0.31
C GLU A 322 -9.30 2.48 1.25
N VAL A 323 -10.57 2.07 1.32
CA VAL A 323 -11.57 2.63 2.21
C VAL A 323 -11.34 2.04 3.61
N SER A 324 -10.94 2.89 4.58
CA SER A 324 -10.27 2.41 5.79
C SER A 324 -10.97 2.75 7.09
N MET A 325 -12.10 3.46 7.02
CA MET A 325 -12.88 3.80 8.22
C MET A 325 -13.91 2.72 8.59
N VAL A 326 -13.91 1.63 7.85
CA VAL A 326 -14.55 0.34 8.15
C VAL A 326 -13.49 -0.76 8.11
N ARG A 327 -13.87 -2.05 8.03
CA ARG A 327 -12.96 -3.12 7.64
C ARG A 327 -12.36 -2.74 6.29
N HIS A 328 -11.04 -2.78 6.16
CA HIS A 328 -10.37 -2.25 4.98
C HIS A 328 -10.91 -2.85 3.68
N LEU A 329 -11.30 -1.99 2.75
CA LEU A 329 -11.86 -2.36 1.46
C LEU A 329 -11.10 -1.65 0.34
N ASN A 330 -10.54 -2.38 -0.62
CA ASN A 330 -10.09 -1.76 -1.86
C ASN A 330 -11.25 -1.59 -2.84
N TRP A 331 -11.36 -0.39 -3.42
CA TRP A 331 -12.40 -0.04 -4.38
C TRP A 331 -11.78 0.29 -5.74
N PHE A 332 -12.05 -0.58 -6.73
CA PHE A 332 -11.48 -0.48 -8.06
C PHE A 332 -12.52 -0.07 -9.10
N GLY A 333 -12.18 0.90 -9.93
CA GLY A 333 -12.99 1.29 -11.09
C GLY A 333 -14.26 2.09 -10.78
N GLY A 334 -14.41 2.57 -9.55
CA GLY A 334 -15.49 3.48 -9.20
C GLY A 334 -15.32 4.87 -9.79
N ASP A 335 -16.34 5.74 -9.61
CA ASP A 335 -16.37 7.10 -10.15
C ASP A 335 -15.47 8.10 -9.40
N GLY A 336 -14.88 7.70 -8.27
CA GLY A 336 -13.99 8.52 -7.45
C GLY A 336 -14.72 9.37 -6.40
N THR A 337 -16.01 9.18 -6.20
CA THR A 337 -16.77 9.85 -5.13
C THR A 337 -16.37 9.29 -3.78
N LEU A 338 -15.66 10.09 -2.97
CA LEU A 338 -15.17 9.66 -1.66
C LEU A 338 -16.32 9.52 -0.65
N PRO A 339 -16.27 8.48 0.19
CA PRO A 339 -17.18 8.36 1.34
C PRO A 339 -17.06 9.56 2.28
N ARG A 340 -18.14 9.83 3.03
CA ARG A 340 -18.11 10.84 4.10
C ARG A 340 -17.74 10.19 5.42
N PHE A 341 -16.83 10.82 6.15
CA PHE A 341 -16.38 10.38 7.46
C PHE A 341 -16.74 11.39 8.54
N PRO A 342 -16.92 10.96 9.80
CA PRO A 342 -17.01 11.88 10.92
C PRO A 342 -15.69 12.64 11.11
N SER A 343 -15.75 13.79 11.80
CA SER A 343 -14.56 14.57 12.14
C SER A 343 -14.44 14.63 13.66
N PRO A 344 -13.34 14.14 14.26
CA PRO A 344 -12.25 13.40 13.62
C PRO A 344 -12.70 12.04 13.07
N PRO A 345 -12.03 11.51 12.05
CA PRO A 345 -12.36 10.20 11.52
C PRO A 345 -12.04 9.11 12.54
N TYR A 346 -12.93 8.15 12.69
CA TYR A 346 -12.72 6.95 13.49
C TYR A 346 -13.12 5.72 12.69
N ARG A 347 -12.45 4.59 12.98
CA ARG A 347 -12.76 3.32 12.34
C ARG A 347 -13.89 2.63 13.07
N ASP A 348 -14.87 2.19 12.30
CA ASP A 348 -15.97 1.34 12.73
C ASP A 348 -15.86 -0.01 12.02
N ASP A 349 -15.24 -1.00 12.69
CA ASP A 349 -15.04 -2.36 12.14
C ASP A 349 -16.31 -3.24 12.28
N ASP A 350 -17.46 -2.65 12.60
CA ASP A 350 -18.74 -3.36 12.65
C ASP A 350 -19.12 -3.93 11.27
N VAL A 351 -19.73 -5.12 11.28
CA VAL A 351 -20.14 -5.82 10.06
C VAL A 351 -21.17 -5.03 9.29
N ASP A 352 -22.20 -4.51 9.96
CA ASP A 352 -23.29 -3.76 9.33
C ASP A 352 -22.78 -2.42 8.77
N ALA A 353 -21.80 -1.77 9.42
CA ALA A 353 -21.14 -0.57 8.90
C ALA A 353 -20.36 -0.88 7.62
N THR A 354 -19.67 -2.03 7.60
CA THR A 354 -18.92 -2.47 6.44
C THR A 354 -19.86 -2.79 5.26
N GLU A 355 -20.97 -3.50 5.49
CA GLU A 355 -21.95 -3.81 4.43
C GLU A 355 -22.58 -2.54 3.83
N ARG A 356 -22.96 -1.57 4.67
CA ARG A 356 -23.45 -0.26 4.17
C ARG A 356 -22.40 0.47 3.34
N MET A 357 -21.11 0.34 3.69
CA MET A 357 -20.04 0.92 2.90
C MET A 357 -19.89 0.20 1.55
N VAL A 358 -19.95 -1.13 1.52
CA VAL A 358 -19.94 -1.92 0.27
C VAL A 358 -21.11 -1.49 -0.65
N GLU A 359 -22.31 -1.34 -0.08
CA GLU A 359 -23.49 -0.84 -0.81
C GLU A 359 -23.24 0.56 -1.40
N PHE A 360 -22.68 1.48 -0.59
CA PHE A 360 -22.32 2.83 -1.05
C PHE A 360 -21.34 2.76 -2.24
N LEU A 361 -20.26 1.97 -2.12
CA LEU A 361 -19.25 1.85 -3.15
C LEU A 361 -19.79 1.23 -4.44
N HIS A 362 -20.65 0.21 -4.36
CA HIS A 362 -21.35 -0.36 -5.52
C HIS A 362 -22.28 0.66 -6.19
N GLY A 363 -22.93 1.52 -5.41
CA GLY A 363 -23.77 2.61 -5.92
C GLY A 363 -22.97 3.62 -6.78
N HIS A 364 -21.66 3.73 -6.55
CA HIS A 364 -20.70 4.54 -7.29
C HIS A 364 -19.88 3.75 -8.32
N GLY A 365 -20.25 2.51 -8.60
CA GLY A 365 -19.65 1.64 -9.61
C GLY A 365 -18.39 0.90 -9.15
N GLY A 366 -17.78 0.17 -10.08
CA GLY A 366 -16.56 -0.58 -9.81
C GLY A 366 -16.79 -1.92 -9.13
N VAL A 367 -15.75 -2.44 -8.49
CA VAL A 367 -15.74 -3.67 -7.68
C VAL A 367 -15.05 -3.42 -6.34
N VAL A 368 -15.51 -4.13 -5.31
CA VAL A 368 -15.04 -3.97 -3.93
C VAL A 368 -14.30 -5.24 -3.48
N CYS A 369 -13.12 -5.07 -2.90
CA CYS A 369 -12.28 -6.14 -2.37
C CYS A 369 -12.20 -6.04 -0.83
N TRP A 370 -12.37 -7.16 -0.13
CA TRP A 370 -12.03 -7.22 1.29
C TRP A 370 -10.53 -7.44 1.46
N ASN A 371 -9.86 -6.47 2.09
CA ASN A 371 -8.41 -6.46 2.27
C ASN A 371 -8.00 -7.27 3.51
N HIS A 372 -6.82 -7.90 3.43
CA HIS A 372 -6.10 -8.57 4.52
C HIS A 372 -7.01 -9.13 5.65
N PRO A 373 -8.02 -9.96 5.31
CA PRO A 373 -9.07 -10.33 6.27
C PRO A 373 -8.52 -11.08 7.50
N LEU A 374 -7.41 -11.80 7.37
CA LEU A 374 -6.79 -12.52 8.49
C LEU A 374 -5.92 -11.64 9.41
N ASP A 375 -5.75 -10.36 9.12
CA ASP A 375 -5.14 -9.41 10.06
C ASP A 375 -6.11 -9.04 11.19
N VAL A 376 -7.41 -9.15 10.93
CA VAL A 376 -8.50 -8.84 11.89
C VAL A 376 -9.20 -10.10 12.37
N GLU A 377 -9.49 -11.03 11.46
CA GLU A 377 -10.23 -12.24 11.73
C GLU A 377 -9.32 -13.46 11.95
N ARG A 378 -9.79 -14.43 12.71
CA ARG A 378 -9.23 -15.78 12.67
C ARG A 378 -9.82 -16.54 11.48
N ARG A 379 -9.08 -17.50 10.94
CA ARG A 379 -9.50 -18.29 9.77
C ARG A 379 -10.93 -18.84 9.88
N GLU A 380 -11.29 -19.44 11.02
CA GLU A 380 -12.62 -20.03 11.25
C GLU A 380 -13.70 -18.95 11.44
N SER A 381 -13.35 -17.79 11.99
CA SER A 381 -14.24 -16.64 12.10
C SER A 381 -14.52 -16.03 10.73
N LEU A 382 -13.47 -15.84 9.93
CA LEU A 382 -13.60 -15.40 8.55
C LEU A 382 -14.52 -16.33 7.74
N ALA A 383 -14.28 -17.63 7.80
CA ALA A 383 -15.10 -18.61 7.09
C ALA A 383 -16.59 -18.54 7.46
N ARG A 384 -16.90 -18.45 8.77
CA ARG A 384 -18.28 -18.26 9.24
C ARG A 384 -18.89 -16.96 8.73
N LEU A 385 -18.12 -15.88 8.75
CA LEU A 385 -18.58 -14.57 8.31
C LEU A 385 -18.88 -14.56 6.79
N LEU A 386 -18.00 -15.17 5.99
CA LEU A 386 -18.23 -15.33 4.56
C LEU A 386 -19.55 -16.03 4.26
N VAL A 387 -19.87 -17.11 4.97
CA VAL A 387 -21.12 -17.86 4.77
C VAL A 387 -22.33 -17.11 5.32
N ALA A 388 -22.24 -16.60 6.56
CA ALA A 388 -23.39 -16.02 7.25
C ALA A 388 -23.84 -14.66 6.68
N ARG A 389 -22.93 -13.94 6.03
CA ARG A 389 -23.17 -12.57 5.53
C ARG A 389 -22.90 -12.44 4.03
N ASP A 390 -22.95 -13.54 3.27
CA ASP A 390 -22.68 -13.56 1.83
C ASP A 390 -21.43 -12.72 1.48
N ALA A 391 -20.33 -13.01 2.18
CA ALA A 391 -19.05 -12.31 2.06
C ALA A 391 -19.16 -10.77 2.22
N LEU A 392 -20.07 -10.26 3.03
CA LEU A 392 -20.35 -8.81 3.22
C LEU A 392 -20.77 -8.09 1.92
N GLY A 393 -21.15 -8.84 0.88
CA GLY A 393 -21.50 -8.31 -0.43
C GLY A 393 -20.32 -7.90 -1.29
N VAL A 394 -19.05 -8.16 -0.89
CA VAL A 394 -17.88 -7.80 -1.71
C VAL A 394 -17.73 -8.70 -2.93
N ASP A 395 -17.11 -8.19 -3.99
CA ASP A 395 -16.82 -8.93 -5.23
C ASP A 395 -15.52 -9.74 -5.15
N LEU A 396 -14.53 -9.20 -4.42
CA LEU A 396 -13.16 -9.70 -4.37
C LEU A 396 -12.70 -9.91 -2.93
N ILE A 397 -11.69 -10.74 -2.75
CA ILE A 397 -11.04 -10.96 -1.45
C ILE A 397 -9.54 -11.20 -1.62
N GLU A 398 -8.72 -10.65 -0.74
CA GLU A 398 -7.27 -10.88 -0.73
C GLU A 398 -6.95 -12.25 -0.15
N ILE A 399 -6.53 -13.17 -1.04
CA ILE A 399 -6.16 -14.55 -0.72
C ILE A 399 -4.67 -14.80 -0.97
N GLY A 400 -4.12 -14.24 -2.06
CA GLY A 400 -2.69 -14.32 -2.38
C GLY A 400 -1.87 -13.38 -1.50
N ARG A 401 -1.76 -13.73 -0.22
CA ARG A 401 -0.90 -13.09 0.79
C ARG A 401 -0.63 -14.09 1.93
N ALA A 402 0.39 -13.86 2.72
CA ALA A 402 0.73 -14.77 3.82
C ALA A 402 -0.22 -14.61 5.02
N PRO A 403 -0.68 -15.70 5.65
CA PRO A 403 -0.44 -17.10 5.28
C PRO A 403 -1.43 -17.60 4.21
N VAL A 404 -0.92 -17.87 3.00
CA VAL A 404 -1.74 -18.24 1.82
C VAL A 404 -2.62 -19.46 2.06
N ALA A 405 -2.11 -20.47 2.77
CA ALA A 405 -2.85 -21.71 3.04
C ALA A 405 -4.12 -21.45 3.87
N ASP A 406 -4.06 -20.57 4.88
CA ASP A 406 -5.21 -20.24 5.71
C ASP A 406 -6.24 -19.38 4.95
N HIS A 407 -5.76 -18.45 4.11
CA HIS A 407 -6.63 -17.70 3.22
C HIS A 407 -7.35 -18.60 2.21
N LEU A 408 -6.63 -19.52 1.58
CA LEU A 408 -7.23 -20.50 0.65
C LEU A 408 -8.22 -21.44 1.35
N TRP A 409 -7.94 -21.83 2.59
CA TRP A 409 -8.91 -22.63 3.35
C TRP A 409 -10.23 -21.87 3.56
N ALA A 410 -10.19 -20.61 3.97
CA ALA A 410 -11.39 -19.78 4.11
C ALA A 410 -12.08 -19.55 2.75
N TYR A 411 -11.29 -19.35 1.70
CA TYR A 411 -11.82 -19.21 0.34
C TYR A 411 -12.53 -20.47 -0.16
N ASP A 412 -11.98 -21.66 0.13
CA ASP A 412 -12.62 -22.93 -0.20
C ASP A 412 -13.95 -23.14 0.55
N VAL A 413 -14.13 -22.53 1.74
CA VAL A 413 -15.44 -22.47 2.42
C VAL A 413 -16.43 -21.65 1.60
N ALA A 414 -16.03 -20.47 1.12
CA ALA A 414 -16.89 -19.67 0.24
C ALA A 414 -17.22 -20.42 -1.05
N ALA A 415 -16.24 -21.06 -1.68
CA ALA A 415 -16.43 -21.85 -2.89
C ALA A 415 -17.39 -23.04 -2.68
N ARG A 416 -17.28 -23.76 -1.55
CA ARG A 416 -18.20 -24.83 -1.16
C ARG A 416 -19.65 -24.35 -1.05
N ASN A 417 -19.87 -23.12 -0.61
CA ASN A 417 -21.20 -22.53 -0.48
C ASN A 417 -21.67 -21.83 -1.77
N ALA A 418 -20.94 -21.96 -2.87
CA ALA A 418 -21.19 -21.31 -4.16
C ALA A 418 -21.26 -19.77 -4.07
N ILE A 419 -20.49 -19.18 -3.16
CA ILE A 419 -20.34 -17.72 -3.03
C ILE A 419 -19.31 -17.27 -4.08
N PRO A 420 -19.69 -16.44 -5.07
CA PRO A 420 -18.87 -16.19 -6.25
C PRO A 420 -17.83 -15.07 -6.03
N LEU A 421 -16.99 -15.22 -5.03
CA LEU A 421 -15.87 -14.30 -4.80
C LEU A 421 -14.75 -14.48 -5.84
N THR A 422 -14.03 -13.40 -6.12
CA THR A 422 -12.77 -13.44 -6.86
C THR A 422 -11.59 -13.32 -5.90
N ALA A 423 -10.78 -14.36 -5.81
CA ALA A 423 -9.52 -14.34 -5.09
C ALA A 423 -8.49 -13.51 -5.85
N VAL A 424 -7.83 -12.57 -5.15
CA VAL A 424 -6.76 -11.73 -5.68
C VAL A 424 -5.49 -11.86 -4.85
N GLY A 425 -4.33 -11.56 -5.44
CA GLY A 425 -3.04 -11.53 -4.79
C GLY A 425 -2.50 -10.10 -4.73
N VAL A 426 -1.91 -9.74 -3.61
CA VAL A 426 -1.51 -8.36 -3.32
C VAL A 426 -0.15 -8.28 -2.62
N THR A 427 0.44 -7.10 -2.63
CA THR A 427 1.67 -6.79 -1.91
C THR A 427 1.42 -5.96 -0.66
N ASP A 428 0.40 -5.11 -0.67
CA ASP A 428 0.18 -4.09 0.37
C ASP A 428 1.47 -3.28 0.63
N ASP A 429 2.15 -2.92 -0.49
CA ASP A 429 3.50 -2.35 -0.39
C ASP A 429 3.45 -0.84 -0.11
N HIS A 430 4.20 -0.46 0.92
CA HIS A 430 4.36 0.91 1.38
C HIS A 430 5.74 1.49 1.04
N ASN A 431 6.67 0.68 0.56
CA ASN A 431 8.09 1.03 0.50
C ASN A 431 8.60 1.34 -0.91
N GLY A 432 8.04 0.70 -1.94
CA GLY A 432 8.47 0.86 -3.33
C GLY A 432 9.91 0.46 -3.61
N THR A 433 10.49 -0.47 -2.82
CA THR A 433 11.91 -0.82 -2.92
C THR A 433 12.15 -2.07 -3.74
N ASP A 434 11.64 -3.20 -3.29
CA ASP A 434 11.74 -4.48 -4.00
C ASP A 434 10.51 -5.36 -3.72
N TRP A 435 9.61 -5.46 -4.68
CA TRP A 435 8.39 -6.25 -4.59
C TRP A 435 8.61 -7.76 -4.55
N ARG A 436 9.82 -8.23 -4.83
CA ARG A 436 10.17 -9.66 -4.81
C ARG A 436 10.66 -10.15 -3.46
N THR A 437 10.91 -9.22 -2.55
CA THR A 437 11.31 -9.50 -1.17
C THR A 437 10.15 -9.24 -0.22
N GLY A 438 10.23 -9.80 0.96
CA GLY A 438 9.16 -9.63 1.94
C GLY A 438 8.18 -10.80 1.96
N ARG A 439 7.15 -10.65 2.77
CA ARG A 439 6.17 -11.67 3.08
C ARG A 439 5.02 -11.68 2.06
N ASP A 440 4.54 -10.50 1.70
CA ASP A 440 3.42 -10.31 0.78
C ASP A 440 3.98 -9.80 -0.55
N ARG A 441 4.15 -10.70 -1.53
CA ARG A 441 4.77 -10.46 -2.83
C ARG A 441 3.97 -11.06 -3.97
N TYR A 442 2.65 -11.11 -3.79
CA TYR A 442 1.76 -11.64 -4.79
C TYR A 442 1.21 -10.53 -5.69
N VAL A 443 0.96 -10.88 -6.92
CA VAL A 443 0.26 -10.04 -7.90
C VAL A 443 -0.94 -10.80 -8.44
N THR A 444 -1.96 -10.06 -8.84
CA THR A 444 -3.11 -10.60 -9.54
C THR A 444 -2.87 -10.53 -11.03
N SER A 445 -3.27 -11.57 -11.75
CA SER A 445 -3.35 -11.55 -13.20
C SER A 445 -4.76 -11.85 -13.65
N VAL A 446 -5.17 -11.26 -14.76
CA VAL A 446 -6.51 -11.47 -15.36
C VAL A 446 -6.42 -11.79 -16.84
N TRP A 447 -7.42 -12.51 -17.35
CA TRP A 447 -7.66 -12.60 -18.78
C TRP A 447 -8.52 -11.42 -19.23
N ALA A 448 -7.90 -10.37 -19.80
CA ALA A 448 -8.60 -9.18 -20.27
C ALA A 448 -8.22 -8.83 -21.71
N ALA A 449 -9.06 -8.02 -22.38
CA ALA A 449 -8.82 -7.57 -23.75
C ALA A 449 -7.73 -6.50 -23.82
N SER A 450 -7.74 -5.57 -22.85
CA SER A 450 -6.79 -4.47 -22.75
C SER A 450 -6.44 -4.14 -21.29
N THR A 451 -5.53 -3.18 -21.10
CA THR A 451 -5.22 -2.60 -19.79
C THR A 451 -6.18 -1.47 -19.39
N ASP A 452 -7.26 -1.25 -20.16
CA ASP A 452 -8.28 -0.26 -19.84
C ASP A 452 -9.03 -0.64 -18.58
N ARG A 453 -9.39 0.34 -17.79
CA ARG A 453 -10.05 0.18 -16.49
C ARG A 453 -11.28 -0.71 -16.55
N GLU A 454 -12.12 -0.49 -17.57
CA GLU A 454 -13.38 -1.19 -17.77
C GLU A 454 -13.17 -2.67 -18.09
N ASP A 455 -12.18 -3.00 -18.93
CA ASP A 455 -11.82 -4.39 -19.27
C ASP A 455 -11.28 -5.16 -18.06
N LEU A 456 -10.44 -4.50 -17.25
CA LEU A 456 -9.87 -5.09 -16.04
C LEU A 456 -10.96 -5.32 -14.98
N VAL A 457 -11.83 -4.35 -14.74
CA VAL A 457 -12.96 -4.46 -13.80
C VAL A 457 -13.93 -5.56 -14.25
N ALA A 458 -14.20 -5.65 -15.54
CA ALA A 458 -15.05 -6.72 -16.09
C ALA A 458 -14.44 -8.11 -15.87
N ALA A 459 -13.12 -8.26 -16.08
CA ALA A 459 -12.42 -9.53 -15.85
C ALA A 459 -12.40 -9.91 -14.36
N LEU A 460 -12.15 -8.96 -13.46
CA LEU A 460 -12.21 -9.16 -12.01
C LEU A 460 -13.62 -9.59 -11.56
N ARG A 461 -14.66 -8.89 -12.02
CA ARG A 461 -16.06 -9.21 -11.71
C ARG A 461 -16.47 -10.60 -12.22
N ALA A 462 -15.93 -11.00 -13.37
CA ALA A 462 -16.15 -12.32 -13.94
C ALA A 462 -15.35 -13.44 -13.24
N GLY A 463 -14.42 -13.13 -12.35
CA GLY A 463 -13.53 -14.10 -11.70
C GLY A 463 -12.48 -14.69 -12.64
N GLN A 464 -12.22 -14.06 -13.77
CA GLN A 464 -11.21 -14.49 -14.74
C GLN A 464 -9.81 -14.05 -14.30
N ALA A 465 -9.47 -14.39 -13.07
CA ALA A 465 -8.28 -13.96 -12.38
C ALA A 465 -7.56 -15.13 -11.70
N TRP A 466 -6.26 -14.99 -11.55
CA TRP A 466 -5.41 -15.82 -10.69
C TRP A 466 -4.40 -14.94 -9.99
N PHE A 467 -3.82 -15.44 -8.93
CA PHE A 467 -2.71 -14.75 -8.29
C PHE A 467 -1.43 -15.57 -8.33
N ALA A 468 -0.29 -14.91 -8.27
CA ALA A 468 1.01 -15.53 -8.32
C ALA A 468 2.05 -14.77 -7.49
N ASP A 469 2.97 -15.52 -6.86
CA ASP A 469 4.16 -14.98 -6.21
C ASP A 469 5.10 -14.41 -7.26
N LEU A 470 5.26 -13.10 -7.29
CA LEU A 470 6.03 -12.35 -8.28
C LEU A 470 7.50 -12.79 -8.39
N ALA A 471 8.06 -13.31 -7.29
CA ALA A 471 9.44 -13.80 -7.27
C ALA A 471 9.62 -15.19 -7.89
N VAL A 472 8.55 -16.01 -7.92
CA VAL A 472 8.64 -17.45 -8.21
C VAL A 472 7.87 -17.84 -9.46
N TYR A 473 6.63 -17.37 -9.63
CA TYR A 473 5.74 -17.79 -10.71
C TYR A 473 5.17 -16.60 -11.49
N ARG A 474 5.29 -16.64 -12.81
CA ARG A 474 4.78 -15.59 -13.71
C ARG A 474 3.94 -16.13 -14.86
N GLY A 475 3.59 -17.40 -14.80
CA GLY A 475 2.78 -18.06 -15.82
C GLY A 475 1.31 -17.74 -15.70
N ALA A 476 0.56 -18.22 -16.67
CA ALA A 476 -0.89 -18.08 -16.72
C ALA A 476 -1.59 -19.36 -16.28
N LEU A 477 -2.74 -19.19 -15.60
CA LEU A 477 -3.67 -20.26 -15.25
C LEU A 477 -5.00 -19.99 -15.93
N ASP A 478 -5.68 -21.06 -16.39
CA ASP A 478 -7.06 -21.00 -16.87
C ASP A 478 -7.77 -22.35 -16.66
N LEU A 479 -9.09 -22.27 -16.65
CA LEU A 479 -10.00 -23.40 -16.60
C LEU A 479 -10.98 -23.27 -17.77
N GLU A 480 -11.15 -24.34 -18.57
CA GLU A 480 -12.03 -24.33 -19.74
C GLU A 480 -13.10 -25.39 -19.66
N LEU A 481 -14.27 -25.07 -20.22
CA LEU A 481 -15.35 -25.97 -20.50
C LEU A 481 -15.71 -25.89 -21.98
N GLY A 482 -15.78 -26.99 -22.68
CA GLY A 482 -16.16 -27.00 -24.10
C GLY A 482 -15.30 -26.06 -24.97
N GLY A 483 -14.00 -25.84 -24.63
CA GLY A 483 -13.10 -24.97 -25.37
C GLY A 483 -13.27 -23.47 -25.10
N ARG A 484 -14.02 -23.08 -24.08
CA ARG A 484 -14.21 -21.70 -23.63
C ARG A 484 -13.66 -21.53 -22.21
N SER A 485 -13.01 -20.39 -21.92
CA SER A 485 -12.60 -20.05 -20.56
C SER A 485 -13.82 -20.02 -19.63
N ALA A 486 -13.73 -20.74 -18.53
CA ALA A 486 -14.78 -20.92 -17.54
C ALA A 486 -14.33 -20.55 -16.13
N MET A 487 -13.08 -20.09 -15.95
CA MET A 487 -12.59 -19.61 -14.65
C MET A 487 -13.49 -18.48 -14.14
N GLY A 488 -13.97 -18.62 -12.90
CA GLY A 488 -14.92 -17.70 -12.29
C GLY A 488 -16.40 -17.95 -12.64
N ALA A 489 -16.71 -18.80 -13.61
CA ALA A 489 -18.09 -19.02 -14.05
C ALA A 489 -18.86 -20.01 -13.17
N LEU A 490 -20.20 -19.89 -13.18
CA LEU A 490 -21.14 -20.77 -12.47
C LEU A 490 -22.13 -21.44 -13.48
N PRO A 491 -21.65 -22.31 -14.40
CA PRO A 491 -22.55 -23.03 -15.30
C PRO A 491 -23.48 -24.01 -14.58
N THR A 492 -24.71 -24.09 -15.05
CA THR A 492 -25.61 -25.20 -14.71
C THR A 492 -25.36 -26.33 -15.66
N VAL A 493 -25.11 -27.52 -15.15
CA VAL A 493 -24.76 -28.73 -15.91
C VAL A 493 -25.69 -29.90 -15.55
N ALA A 494 -26.09 -30.65 -16.57
CA ALA A 494 -26.97 -31.83 -16.42
C ALA A 494 -26.17 -33.14 -16.29
N GLU A 495 -24.98 -33.19 -16.87
CA GLU A 495 -24.12 -34.36 -16.95
C GLU A 495 -23.53 -34.73 -15.57
N ASP A 496 -23.48 -36.03 -15.24
CA ASP A 496 -22.90 -36.53 -14.00
C ASP A 496 -21.39 -36.37 -13.94
N THR A 497 -20.74 -36.31 -15.10
CA THR A 497 -19.30 -36.03 -15.24
C THR A 497 -19.07 -35.01 -16.33
N VAL A 498 -18.32 -33.96 -16.00
CA VAL A 498 -17.96 -32.88 -16.94
C VAL A 498 -16.44 -32.83 -17.06
N THR A 499 -15.93 -32.70 -18.28
CA THR A 499 -14.50 -32.50 -18.49
C THR A 499 -14.14 -31.02 -18.35
N VAL A 500 -13.34 -30.72 -17.35
CA VAL A 500 -12.72 -29.41 -17.16
C VAL A 500 -11.30 -29.48 -17.72
N ARG A 501 -10.95 -28.60 -18.64
CA ARG A 501 -9.60 -28.49 -19.16
C ARG A 501 -8.82 -27.47 -18.34
N LEU A 502 -7.72 -27.95 -17.76
CA LEU A 502 -6.79 -27.11 -16.97
C LEU A 502 -5.69 -26.60 -17.90
N ARG A 503 -5.40 -25.30 -17.82
CA ARG A 503 -4.24 -24.70 -18.49
C ARG A 503 -3.26 -24.14 -17.47
N ALA A 504 -1.97 -24.33 -17.72
CA ALA A 504 -0.89 -23.71 -16.96
C ALA A 504 0.30 -23.46 -17.88
N THR A 505 0.93 -22.28 -17.79
CA THR A 505 2.13 -21.95 -18.54
C THR A 505 3.26 -21.58 -17.60
N ASP A 506 4.50 -21.63 -18.12
CA ASP A 506 5.71 -21.12 -17.48
C ASP A 506 5.86 -21.61 -16.02
N LEU A 507 5.50 -22.85 -15.75
CA LEU A 507 5.62 -23.46 -14.42
C LEU A 507 7.09 -23.48 -13.96
N PRO A 508 7.40 -23.06 -12.71
CA PRO A 508 8.77 -23.12 -12.21
C PRO A 508 9.33 -24.54 -12.21
N ALA A 509 10.65 -24.65 -12.41
CA ALA A 509 11.31 -25.95 -12.40
C ALA A 509 11.14 -26.65 -11.04
N GLY A 510 10.68 -27.92 -11.07
CA GLY A 510 10.40 -28.70 -9.86
C GLY A 510 9.09 -28.36 -9.15
N SER A 511 8.28 -27.45 -9.72
CA SER A 511 6.94 -27.15 -9.19
C SER A 511 5.93 -28.26 -9.53
N ILE A 512 4.83 -28.24 -8.81
CA ILE A 512 3.68 -29.15 -8.98
C ILE A 512 2.44 -28.31 -9.24
N LEU A 513 1.67 -28.67 -10.28
CA LEU A 513 0.30 -28.18 -10.44
C LEU A 513 -0.64 -29.12 -9.68
N GLU A 514 -1.30 -28.60 -8.66
CA GLU A 514 -2.34 -29.31 -7.93
C GLU A 514 -3.71 -28.87 -8.41
N VAL A 515 -4.62 -29.84 -8.48
CA VAL A 515 -6.05 -29.62 -8.68
C VAL A 515 -6.75 -29.78 -7.35
N VAL A 516 -7.55 -28.80 -7.01
CA VAL A 516 -8.47 -28.85 -5.87
C VAL A 516 -9.88 -28.98 -6.41
N THR A 517 -10.54 -30.10 -6.10
CA THR A 517 -11.98 -30.33 -6.36
C THR A 517 -12.70 -30.33 -5.03
N GLY A 518 -13.79 -29.58 -4.93
CA GLY A 518 -14.65 -29.57 -3.77
C GLY A 518 -16.11 -29.80 -4.13
N ASP A 519 -16.86 -30.46 -3.23
CA ASP A 519 -18.30 -30.59 -3.39
C ASP A 519 -18.98 -29.28 -2.99
N VAL A 520 -19.99 -28.85 -3.74
CA VAL A 520 -20.82 -27.70 -3.40
C VAL A 520 -21.91 -28.13 -2.43
N ASP A 521 -21.94 -27.50 -1.27
CA ASP A 521 -22.96 -27.74 -0.24
C ASP A 521 -23.36 -26.38 0.35
N ARG A 522 -24.54 -25.91 0.02
CA ARG A 522 -25.09 -24.61 0.42
C ARG A 522 -25.78 -24.65 1.78
N ALA A 523 -25.60 -25.71 2.55
CA ALA A 523 -26.19 -25.85 3.89
C ALA A 523 -25.45 -25.03 4.98
N GLY A 524 -24.61 -24.07 4.60
CA GLY A 524 -23.88 -23.19 5.52
C GLY A 524 -22.66 -23.84 6.18
N ALA A 525 -22.05 -24.84 5.53
CA ALA A 525 -20.86 -25.51 6.08
C ALA A 525 -19.64 -24.58 6.10
N ALA A 526 -19.09 -24.35 7.30
CA ALA A 526 -17.91 -23.51 7.53
C ALA A 526 -16.58 -24.30 7.60
N ASP A 527 -16.55 -25.55 7.13
CA ASP A 527 -15.37 -26.39 7.00
C ASP A 527 -15.35 -27.10 5.65
N PRO A 528 -14.44 -26.74 4.72
CA PRO A 528 -14.37 -27.38 3.40
C PRO A 528 -13.68 -28.74 3.43
N THR A 529 -12.89 -29.05 4.47
CA THR A 529 -11.95 -30.18 4.51
C THR A 529 -12.58 -31.52 4.16
N PRO A 530 -13.78 -31.89 4.67
CA PRO A 530 -14.37 -33.18 4.35
C PRO A 530 -14.78 -33.33 2.88
N ALA A 531 -14.94 -32.22 2.16
CA ALA A 531 -15.46 -32.21 0.78
C ALA A 531 -14.35 -31.99 -0.26
N ILE A 532 -13.14 -31.58 0.17
CA ILE A 532 -12.02 -31.29 -0.73
C ILE A 532 -11.25 -32.58 -1.06
N ARG A 533 -10.92 -32.70 -2.33
CA ARG A 533 -9.99 -33.70 -2.89
C ARG A 533 -8.88 -32.95 -3.62
N THR A 534 -7.63 -33.33 -3.38
CA THR A 534 -6.46 -32.76 -4.06
C THR A 534 -5.78 -33.82 -4.91
N GLY A 535 -5.50 -33.50 -6.16
CA GLY A 535 -4.77 -34.34 -7.11
C GLY A 535 -3.60 -33.58 -7.74
N GLN A 536 -2.57 -34.28 -8.17
CA GLN A 536 -1.44 -33.72 -8.91
C GLN A 536 -1.60 -33.98 -10.40
N VAL A 537 -1.35 -32.95 -11.21
CA VAL A 537 -1.33 -33.10 -12.67
C VAL A 537 0.06 -33.59 -13.09
N PRO A 538 0.14 -34.72 -13.82
CA PRO A 538 1.43 -35.22 -14.28
C PRO A 538 2.14 -34.25 -15.20
N TRP A 539 3.43 -34.01 -14.94
CA TRP A 539 4.26 -33.10 -15.74
C TRP A 539 4.25 -33.40 -17.24
N ARG A 540 4.15 -34.69 -17.63
CA ARG A 540 4.11 -35.09 -19.04
C ARG A 540 2.90 -34.50 -19.79
N GLU A 541 1.78 -34.36 -19.10
CA GLU A 541 0.53 -33.83 -19.65
C GLU A 541 0.61 -32.32 -19.79
N LEU A 542 1.23 -31.64 -18.83
CA LEU A 542 1.43 -30.19 -18.86
C LEU A 542 2.39 -29.72 -19.98
N ARG A 543 3.21 -30.59 -20.56
CA ARG A 543 4.02 -30.25 -21.74
C ARG A 543 3.18 -29.80 -22.94
N GLN A 544 1.94 -30.21 -23.01
CA GLN A 544 0.98 -29.78 -24.04
C GLN A 544 0.29 -28.45 -23.67
N GLY A 545 0.59 -27.87 -22.50
CA GLY A 545 -0.01 -26.65 -21.98
C GLY A 545 -1.40 -26.80 -21.39
N TRP A 546 -1.96 -28.03 -21.36
CA TRP A 546 -3.28 -28.31 -20.75
C TRP A 546 -3.38 -29.77 -20.28
N HIS A 547 -4.39 -30.02 -19.43
CA HIS A 547 -4.78 -31.34 -18.96
C HIS A 547 -6.30 -31.43 -18.90
N ASP A 548 -6.88 -32.50 -19.43
CA ASP A 548 -8.32 -32.76 -19.38
C ASP A 548 -8.65 -33.55 -18.11
N LEU A 549 -9.44 -32.95 -17.21
CA LEU A 549 -9.85 -33.48 -15.92
C LEU A 549 -11.33 -33.89 -15.97
N PRO A 550 -11.72 -35.19 -15.90
CA PRO A 550 -13.09 -35.58 -15.67
C PRO A 550 -13.50 -35.28 -14.22
N VAL A 551 -14.50 -34.43 -14.02
CA VAL A 551 -15.03 -34.02 -12.72
C VAL A 551 -16.40 -34.61 -12.51
N ARG A 552 -16.58 -35.38 -11.45
CA ARG A 552 -17.90 -35.84 -11.00
C ARG A 552 -18.62 -34.66 -10.33
N VAL A 553 -19.79 -34.32 -10.85
CA VAL A 553 -20.54 -33.14 -10.40
C VAL A 553 -21.30 -33.39 -9.09
N GLY A 554 -21.88 -34.60 -8.89
CA GLY A 554 -22.68 -34.87 -7.71
C GLY A 554 -23.87 -33.92 -7.56
N ALA A 555 -24.08 -33.34 -6.38
CA ALA A 555 -25.06 -32.28 -6.14
C ALA A 555 -24.57 -30.90 -6.63
N GLY A 556 -23.29 -30.77 -6.84
CA GLY A 556 -22.56 -29.64 -7.37
C GLY A 556 -21.09 -29.78 -7.01
N ALA A 557 -20.20 -29.21 -7.82
CA ALA A 557 -18.77 -29.27 -7.58
C ALA A 557 -18.11 -27.93 -7.94
N TYR A 558 -16.95 -27.65 -7.37
CA TYR A 558 -16.06 -26.59 -7.86
C TYR A 558 -14.67 -27.16 -8.13
N VAL A 559 -13.95 -26.52 -9.03
CA VAL A 559 -12.59 -26.90 -9.42
C VAL A 559 -11.73 -25.65 -9.47
N ARG A 560 -10.55 -25.68 -8.84
CA ARG A 560 -9.51 -24.69 -8.98
C ARG A 560 -8.14 -25.35 -9.08
N THR A 561 -7.14 -24.62 -9.51
CA THR A 561 -5.74 -25.07 -9.54
C THR A 561 -4.87 -24.24 -8.63
N GLN A 562 -3.78 -24.84 -8.13
CA GLN A 562 -2.73 -24.12 -7.42
C GLN A 562 -1.35 -24.67 -7.81
N VAL A 563 -0.38 -23.78 -7.84
CA VAL A 563 1.03 -24.12 -8.10
C VAL A 563 1.77 -24.18 -6.79
N ARG A 564 2.42 -25.32 -6.52
CA ARG A 564 3.41 -25.43 -5.43
C ARG A 564 4.80 -25.42 -6.02
N ASP A 565 5.69 -24.67 -5.36
CA ASP A 565 7.11 -24.74 -5.68
C ASP A 565 7.76 -26.04 -5.21
N ARG A 566 9.06 -26.19 -5.46
CA ARG A 566 9.83 -27.36 -5.04
C ARG A 566 9.89 -27.57 -3.52
N ASP A 567 9.68 -26.51 -2.74
CA ASP A 567 9.71 -26.51 -1.29
C ASP A 567 8.31 -26.72 -0.68
N GLY A 568 7.30 -26.88 -1.55
CA GLY A 568 5.90 -27.14 -1.19
C GLY A 568 5.07 -25.90 -0.87
N ALA A 569 5.64 -24.68 -1.00
CA ALA A 569 4.90 -23.45 -0.81
C ALA A 569 3.92 -23.19 -1.98
N ILE A 570 2.74 -22.65 -1.68
CA ILE A 570 1.78 -22.24 -2.70
C ILE A 570 2.23 -20.91 -3.29
N VAL A 571 2.61 -20.93 -4.56
CA VAL A 571 3.14 -19.76 -5.28
C VAL A 571 2.18 -19.22 -6.34
N GLY A 572 0.98 -19.79 -6.45
CA GLY A 572 -0.09 -19.27 -7.32
C GLY A 572 -1.34 -20.12 -7.21
N ALA A 573 -2.51 -19.51 -7.47
CA ALA A 573 -3.76 -20.22 -7.54
C ALA A 573 -4.75 -19.51 -8.48
N SER A 574 -5.59 -20.31 -9.17
CA SER A 574 -6.70 -19.82 -9.98
C SER A 574 -7.93 -19.58 -9.14
N ASN A 575 -8.84 -18.74 -9.65
CA ASN A 575 -10.23 -18.77 -9.24
C ASN A 575 -10.90 -20.07 -9.72
N PRO A 576 -11.96 -20.57 -9.05
CA PRO A 576 -12.63 -21.80 -9.43
C PRO A 576 -13.59 -21.61 -10.62
N VAL A 577 -13.95 -22.72 -11.22
CA VAL A 577 -15.21 -22.89 -11.94
C VAL A 577 -16.16 -23.72 -11.07
N TRP A 578 -17.42 -23.32 -11.01
CA TRP A 578 -18.47 -24.07 -10.32
C TRP A 578 -19.33 -24.83 -11.32
N LEU A 579 -19.55 -26.11 -11.09
CA LEU A 579 -20.41 -26.99 -11.87
C LEU A 579 -21.67 -27.26 -11.03
N LEU A 580 -22.75 -26.54 -11.30
CA LEU A 580 -23.94 -26.54 -10.46
C LEU A 580 -25.08 -27.32 -11.09
N ARG A 581 -25.97 -27.93 -10.29
CA ARG A 581 -27.23 -28.54 -10.77
C ARG A 581 -28.33 -27.51 -10.98
N GLU A 582 -28.28 -26.44 -10.19
CA GLU A 582 -29.22 -25.32 -10.23
C GLU A 582 -28.49 -24.01 -9.85
N PRO A 583 -28.97 -22.87 -10.29
CA PRO A 583 -28.39 -21.59 -9.90
C PRO A 583 -28.37 -21.36 -8.38
N PRO A 584 -27.47 -20.52 -7.84
CA PRO A 584 -27.56 -20.05 -6.45
C PRO A 584 -28.91 -19.37 -6.16
N PRO A 585 -29.36 -19.30 -4.90
CA PRO A 585 -30.65 -18.68 -4.55
C PRO A 585 -30.82 -17.25 -5.05
N GLY A 586 -29.74 -16.45 -5.11
CA GLY A 586 -29.69 -15.09 -5.69
C GLY A 586 -29.56 -15.06 -7.20
N GLY A 587 -29.54 -16.22 -7.87
CA GLY A 587 -29.24 -16.34 -9.30
C GLY A 587 -27.75 -16.26 -9.60
N VAL A 588 -27.40 -16.48 -10.88
CA VAL A 588 -26.02 -16.32 -11.34
C VAL A 588 -25.79 -14.86 -11.73
N PRO A 589 -24.83 -14.18 -11.10
CA PRO A 589 -24.48 -12.80 -11.49
C PRO A 589 -24.18 -12.73 -12.99
N PRO A 590 -24.63 -11.67 -13.72
CA PRO A 590 -24.47 -11.60 -15.18
C PRO A 590 -23.03 -11.82 -15.67
N ALA A 591 -22.04 -11.30 -14.93
CA ALA A 591 -20.62 -11.45 -15.26
C ALA A 591 -20.07 -12.87 -15.06
N ARG A 592 -20.80 -13.75 -14.34
CA ARG A 592 -20.42 -15.13 -14.02
C ARG A 592 -21.17 -16.18 -14.86
N ARG A 593 -22.01 -15.73 -15.77
CA ARG A 593 -22.73 -16.64 -16.69
C ARG A 593 -21.77 -17.23 -17.71
N PHE A 594 -21.96 -18.53 -18.01
CA PHE A 594 -21.14 -19.28 -18.95
C PHE A 594 -21.84 -19.44 -20.31
#